data_ae991e0acd1c41ed45d817b6c7aa4cc9
#
_entry.id   ae991e0acd1c41ed45d817b6c7aa4cc9
#
_cell.length_a   1.000
_cell.length_b   1.000
_cell.length_c   1.000
_cell.angle_alpha   90.00
_cell.angle_beta   90.00
_cell.angle_gamma   90.00
#
_symmetry.space_group_name_H-M   'P 1'
#
loop_
_entity.id
_entity.type
_entity.pdbx_description
1 polymer ?
#
loop_
_entity_poly.entity_id
_entity_poly.type
_entity_poly.pdbx_seq_one_letter_code
_entity_poly.pdbx_strand_id
1 'polypeptide(L)'
;MPISNLQPTAPLTSPRFDDDDDDEKECSPEAKNTGPISALIQKKFLKQRKIFLWGAVTDETAKDITEKLLFLEADAPGKEIFFYINTPGGSITAGMAVFDTMKLVTSPITVVVTGMAASMGSILLSGAPKGRRLLYPHSRVLIHQPLISGRMVGPATDINIQAQEMEKIRAELNQILADASGQPLEKINHDTDRDFYLTAKEAIAYGLADRIVDKV
;
A
#
# COMPACT_ATOMS: atom_id res chain seq x y z
N MET A 1 9.64 -48.00 -69.85
CA MET A 1 8.39 -48.15 -69.05
C MET A 1 8.23 -46.99 -68.20
N PRO A 2 7.10 -46.28 -68.22
CA PRO A 2 6.92 -44.93 -67.56
C PRO A 2 6.55 -45.08 -66.11
N ILE A 3 7.07 -44.18 -65.34
CA ILE A 3 6.76 -43.98 -63.89
C ILE A 3 5.57 -43.07 -63.84
N SER A 4 4.48 -43.59 -63.31
CA SER A 4 3.20 -42.93 -63.16
C SER A 4 3.12 -42.02 -61.88
N ASN A 5 2.60 -40.83 -62.07
CA ASN A 5 1.72 -40.05 -61.22
C ASN A 5 1.93 -40.09 -59.73
N LEU A 6 2.63 -39.05 -59.19
CA LEU A 6 2.39 -38.54 -57.88
C LEU A 6 1.52 -37.27 -57.98
N GLN A 7 0.31 -37.35 -57.47
CA GLN A 7 -0.56 -36.16 -57.28
C GLN A 7 -0.04 -35.29 -56.18
N PRO A 8 -0.16 -33.95 -56.29
CA PRO A 8 0.20 -33.05 -55.22
C PRO A 8 -0.84 -33.11 -54.09
N THR A 9 -0.36 -33.36 -52.89
CA THR A 9 -1.14 -33.27 -51.66
C THR A 9 -1.53 -31.82 -51.40
N ALA A 10 -2.82 -31.59 -51.07
CA ALA A 10 -3.36 -30.31 -50.71
C ALA A 10 -2.67 -29.75 -49.44
N PRO A 11 -2.51 -28.42 -49.33
CA PRO A 11 -1.94 -27.80 -48.13
C PRO A 11 -2.90 -27.98 -46.95
N LEU A 12 -2.33 -28.42 -45.82
CA LEU A 12 -2.99 -28.43 -44.51
C LEU A 12 -3.32 -26.99 -44.13
N THR A 13 -4.59 -26.66 -44.13
CA THR A 13 -5.10 -25.42 -43.54
C THR A 13 -5.00 -25.54 -42.03
N SER A 14 -4.17 -24.71 -41.41
CA SER A 14 -4.18 -24.48 -39.97
C SER A 14 -5.55 -23.96 -39.54
N PRO A 15 -6.08 -24.40 -38.39
CA PRO A 15 -7.29 -23.78 -37.86
C PRO A 15 -6.98 -22.31 -37.54
N ARG A 16 -7.73 -21.40 -38.14
CA ARG A 16 -7.84 -20.02 -37.67
C ARG A 16 -8.48 -20.08 -36.28
N PHE A 17 -7.75 -19.63 -35.30
CA PHE A 17 -8.38 -19.17 -34.09
C PHE A 17 -9.05 -17.84 -34.46
N ASP A 18 -10.35 -17.79 -34.41
CA ASP A 18 -11.12 -16.58 -34.47
C ASP A 18 -10.71 -15.82 -33.18
N ASP A 19 -10.14 -14.63 -33.34
CA ASP A 19 -9.94 -13.67 -32.27
C ASP A 19 -11.36 -13.26 -31.84
N ASP A 20 -11.88 -13.91 -30.80
CA ASP A 20 -12.99 -13.39 -30.06
C ASP A 20 -12.48 -12.08 -29.40
N ASP A 21 -12.96 -10.98 -29.95
CA ASP A 21 -12.91 -9.65 -29.30
C ASP A 21 -13.61 -9.80 -27.94
N ASP A 22 -12.85 -10.23 -26.94
CA ASP A 22 -13.23 -10.00 -25.54
C ASP A 22 -13.17 -8.48 -25.33
N ASP A 23 -14.32 -7.85 -25.52
CA ASP A 23 -14.62 -6.54 -24.96
C ASP A 23 -14.22 -6.58 -23.47
N GLU A 24 -12.98 -6.18 -23.18
CA GLU A 24 -12.60 -5.76 -21.85
C GLU A 24 -13.56 -4.62 -21.47
N LYS A 25 -14.67 -4.97 -20.87
CA LYS A 25 -15.48 -4.02 -20.12
C LYS A 25 -14.54 -3.44 -19.07
N GLU A 26 -13.93 -2.28 -19.38
CA GLU A 26 -13.39 -1.40 -18.39
C GLU A 26 -14.40 -1.32 -17.26
N CYS A 27 -14.05 -1.93 -16.14
CA CYS A 27 -14.80 -1.77 -14.90
C CYS A 27 -14.62 -0.30 -14.51
N SER A 28 -15.52 0.54 -15.03
CA SER A 28 -15.60 1.94 -14.62
C SER A 28 -15.66 1.94 -13.10
N PRO A 29 -14.85 2.77 -12.41
CA PRO A 29 -14.93 2.84 -10.96
C PRO A 29 -16.36 3.23 -10.61
N GLU A 30 -17.11 2.27 -10.03
CA GLU A 30 -18.45 2.52 -9.53
C GLU A 30 -18.38 3.78 -8.69
N ALA A 31 -19.09 4.82 -9.14
CA ALA A 31 -19.28 6.04 -8.37
C ALA A 31 -19.76 5.60 -6.99
N LYS A 32 -18.90 5.77 -5.97
CA LYS A 32 -19.19 5.37 -4.59
C LYS A 32 -20.48 6.05 -4.20
N ASN A 33 -21.58 5.29 -4.25
CA ASN A 33 -22.89 5.77 -3.86
C ASN A 33 -22.88 5.93 -2.33
N THR A 34 -22.33 7.06 -1.88
CA THR A 34 -22.34 7.46 -0.49
C THR A 34 -23.77 7.92 -0.17
N GLY A 35 -24.63 6.95 0.08
CA GLY A 35 -25.98 7.25 0.55
C GLY A 35 -25.96 8.14 1.80
N PRO A 36 -27.06 8.82 2.14
CA PRO A 36 -27.11 9.79 3.24
C PRO A 36 -26.62 9.23 4.58
N ILE A 37 -26.76 7.92 4.80
CA ILE A 37 -26.26 7.24 6.02
C ILE A 37 -24.73 7.18 6.03
N SER A 38 -24.08 6.87 4.91
CA SER A 38 -22.62 6.83 4.82
C SER A 38 -22.00 8.20 5.10
N ALA A 39 -22.56 9.25 4.54
CA ALA A 39 -22.12 10.62 4.79
C ALA A 39 -22.28 11.01 6.28
N LEU A 40 -23.39 10.58 6.92
CA LEU A 40 -23.61 10.81 8.35
C LEU A 40 -22.58 10.10 9.23
N ILE A 41 -22.26 8.83 8.90
CA ILE A 41 -21.25 8.04 9.59
C ILE A 41 -19.87 8.70 9.47
N GLN A 42 -19.46 9.08 8.25
CA GLN A 42 -18.19 9.76 8.00
C GLN A 42 -18.09 11.07 8.78
N LYS A 43 -19.15 11.90 8.76
CA LYS A 43 -19.22 13.15 9.53
C LYS A 43 -19.06 12.90 11.02
N LYS A 44 -19.68 11.83 11.56
CA LYS A 44 -19.60 11.46 12.97
C LYS A 44 -18.18 11.02 13.34
N PHE A 45 -17.54 10.19 12.51
CA PHE A 45 -16.16 9.75 12.74
C PHE A 45 -15.18 10.93 12.67
N LEU A 46 -15.33 11.83 11.69
CA LEU A 46 -14.47 12.99 11.58
C LEU A 46 -14.61 13.91 12.80
N LYS A 47 -15.82 14.12 13.34
CA LYS A 47 -16.04 14.82 14.60
C LYS A 47 -15.36 14.13 15.80
N GLN A 48 -15.20 12.81 15.75
CA GLN A 48 -14.47 12.03 16.75
C GLN A 48 -12.95 11.96 16.45
N ARG A 49 -12.48 12.71 15.45
CA ARG A 49 -11.09 12.74 14.98
C ARG A 49 -10.59 11.37 14.56
N LYS A 50 -11.46 10.55 13.96
CA LYS A 50 -11.18 9.23 13.41
C LYS A 50 -11.18 9.29 11.89
N ILE A 51 -10.07 8.91 11.27
CA ILE A 51 -9.89 8.81 9.82
C ILE A 51 -9.56 7.37 9.43
N PHE A 52 -9.83 7.00 8.19
CA PHE A 52 -9.75 5.62 7.74
C PHE A 52 -9.05 5.51 6.39
N LEU A 53 -8.13 4.55 6.27
CA LEU A 53 -7.57 4.07 5.01
C LEU A 53 -8.01 2.61 4.82
N TRP A 54 -8.85 2.35 3.83
CA TRP A 54 -9.31 1.01 3.47
C TRP A 54 -9.02 0.73 2.01
N GLY A 55 -8.28 -0.35 1.72
CA GLY A 55 -7.82 -0.68 0.37
C GLY A 55 -6.46 -0.08 0.02
N ALA A 56 -6.18 0.05 -1.28
CA ALA A 56 -4.88 0.49 -1.77
C ALA A 56 -4.54 1.95 -1.44
N VAL A 57 -3.25 2.21 -1.25
CA VAL A 57 -2.70 3.56 -1.18
C VAL A 57 -2.58 4.10 -2.61
N THR A 58 -3.42 5.05 -2.96
CA THR A 58 -3.47 5.74 -4.27
C THR A 58 -3.41 7.24 -4.06
N ASP A 59 -3.24 8.01 -5.13
CA ASP A 59 -3.26 9.47 -5.06
C ASP A 59 -4.60 9.99 -4.52
N GLU A 60 -5.71 9.35 -4.87
CA GLU A 60 -7.05 9.70 -4.34
C GLU A 60 -7.16 9.47 -2.82
N THR A 61 -6.77 8.25 -2.37
CA THR A 61 -6.86 7.92 -0.94
C THR A 61 -5.88 8.73 -0.10
N ALA A 62 -4.68 8.98 -0.62
CA ALA A 62 -3.69 9.82 0.04
C ALA A 62 -4.15 11.27 0.14
N LYS A 63 -4.74 11.84 -0.93
CA LYS A 63 -5.33 13.18 -0.91
C LYS A 63 -6.42 13.28 0.16
N ASP A 64 -7.38 12.36 0.17
CA ASP A 64 -8.48 12.33 1.15
C ASP A 64 -7.97 12.30 2.60
N ILE A 65 -6.94 11.48 2.87
CA ILE A 65 -6.36 11.37 4.22
C ILE A 65 -5.60 12.64 4.58
N THR A 66 -4.79 13.16 3.67
CA THR A 66 -4.02 14.39 3.88
C THR A 66 -4.93 15.58 4.16
N GLU A 67 -6.00 15.77 3.38
CA GLU A 67 -7.00 16.81 3.61
C GLU A 67 -7.65 16.68 5.00
N LYS A 68 -7.99 15.45 5.41
CA LYS A 68 -8.58 15.20 6.75
C LYS A 68 -7.58 15.46 7.88
N LEU A 69 -6.32 15.09 7.73
CA LEU A 69 -5.28 15.37 8.71
C LEU A 69 -5.09 16.89 8.90
N LEU A 70 -4.96 17.63 7.80
CA LEU A 70 -4.80 19.07 7.82
C LEU A 70 -6.06 19.78 8.36
N PHE A 71 -7.24 19.30 7.99
CA PHE A 71 -8.51 19.82 8.53
C PHE A 71 -8.59 19.61 10.04
N LEU A 72 -8.27 18.41 10.55
CA LEU A 72 -8.33 18.12 11.98
C LEU A 72 -7.26 18.88 12.74
N GLU A 73 -6.07 19.09 12.17
CA GLU A 73 -5.05 19.94 12.76
C GLU A 73 -5.54 21.38 12.89
N ALA A 74 -6.13 21.94 11.83
CA ALA A 74 -6.65 23.31 11.85
C ALA A 74 -7.86 23.50 12.79
N ASP A 75 -8.75 22.50 12.89
CA ASP A 75 -9.93 22.50 13.75
C ASP A 75 -9.58 22.52 15.25
N ALA A 76 -8.61 21.71 15.65
CA ALA A 76 -8.16 21.61 17.05
C ALA A 76 -6.71 21.13 17.14
N PRO A 77 -5.73 22.04 17.00
CA PRO A 77 -4.30 21.70 17.08
C PRO A 77 -3.94 20.99 18.38
N GLY A 78 -3.06 20.00 18.28
CA GLY A 78 -2.57 19.25 19.44
C GLY A 78 -3.54 18.21 20.01
N LYS A 79 -4.78 18.12 19.52
CA LYS A 79 -5.70 17.06 19.91
C LYS A 79 -5.41 15.77 19.14
N GLU A 80 -5.50 14.63 19.82
CA GLU A 80 -5.23 13.33 19.25
C GLU A 80 -6.12 13.01 18.04
N ILE A 81 -5.51 12.39 17.00
CA ILE A 81 -6.16 11.86 15.81
C ILE A 81 -5.99 10.35 15.79
N PHE A 82 -7.06 9.60 15.54
CA PHE A 82 -7.02 8.15 15.35
C PHE A 82 -7.06 7.82 13.86
N PHE A 83 -6.02 7.15 13.38
CA PHE A 83 -5.90 6.74 11.99
C PHE A 83 -6.00 5.23 11.90
N TYR A 84 -7.16 4.74 11.41
CA TYR A 84 -7.45 3.33 11.22
C TYR A 84 -7.00 2.88 9.83
N ILE A 85 -6.19 1.83 9.75
CA ILE A 85 -5.67 1.32 8.48
C ILE A 85 -6.01 -0.16 8.27
N ASN A 86 -6.40 -0.49 7.04
CA ASN A 86 -6.52 -1.83 6.49
C ASN A 86 -6.14 -1.76 5.01
N THR A 87 -4.85 -1.96 4.70
CA THR A 87 -4.30 -1.70 3.38
C THR A 87 -3.27 -2.74 2.96
N PRO A 88 -3.29 -3.18 1.69
CA PRO A 88 -2.21 -3.97 1.10
C PRO A 88 -0.96 -3.13 0.74
N GLY A 89 -1.01 -1.80 0.94
CA GLY A 89 -0.01 -0.85 0.46
C GLY A 89 -0.43 -0.21 -0.86
N GLY A 90 0.53 0.22 -1.66
CA GLY A 90 0.28 0.87 -2.95
C GLY A 90 1.37 1.88 -3.34
N SER A 91 0.97 3.02 -3.91
CA SER A 91 1.88 4.06 -4.38
C SER A 91 2.76 4.60 -3.25
N ILE A 92 4.08 4.53 -3.46
CA ILE A 92 5.05 5.00 -2.48
C ILE A 92 4.96 6.52 -2.34
N THR A 93 4.92 7.26 -3.44
CA THR A 93 4.85 8.73 -3.42
C THR A 93 3.59 9.24 -2.74
N ALA A 94 2.44 8.61 -3.04
CA ALA A 94 1.17 8.92 -2.38
C ALA A 94 1.23 8.62 -0.87
N GLY A 95 1.80 7.47 -0.49
CA GLY A 95 1.95 7.11 0.91
C GLY A 95 2.93 7.99 1.67
N MET A 96 4.05 8.41 1.05
CA MET A 96 5.00 9.34 1.67
C MET A 96 4.38 10.73 1.91
N ALA A 97 3.49 11.20 1.02
CA ALA A 97 2.75 12.46 1.27
C ALA A 97 1.89 12.37 2.55
N VAL A 98 1.25 11.22 2.80
CA VAL A 98 0.51 10.99 4.06
C VAL A 98 1.47 10.89 5.25
N PHE A 99 2.56 10.12 5.10
CA PHE A 99 3.56 9.93 6.15
C PHE A 99 4.17 11.26 6.60
N ASP A 100 4.59 12.11 5.67
CA ASP A 100 5.16 13.42 5.97
C ASP A 100 4.12 14.33 6.61
N THR A 101 2.87 14.31 6.14
CA THR A 101 1.77 15.06 6.78
C THR A 101 1.59 14.61 8.23
N MET A 102 1.63 13.29 8.50
CA MET A 102 1.56 12.77 9.87
C MET A 102 2.70 13.27 10.77
N LYS A 103 3.90 13.50 10.19
CA LYS A 103 5.06 14.01 10.92
C LYS A 103 5.05 15.52 11.12
N LEU A 104 4.41 16.28 10.22
CA LEU A 104 4.39 17.74 10.22
C LEU A 104 3.27 18.34 11.07
N VAL A 105 2.15 17.64 11.26
CA VAL A 105 1.07 18.10 12.15
C VAL A 105 1.50 18.00 13.61
N THR A 106 1.01 18.92 14.46
CA THR A 106 1.30 18.95 15.91
C THR A 106 0.40 18.00 16.69
N SER A 107 -0.76 17.65 16.14
CA SER A 107 -1.70 16.69 16.72
C SER A 107 -1.08 15.28 16.78
N PRO A 108 -1.03 14.65 17.96
CA PRO A 108 -0.51 13.30 18.07
C PRO A 108 -1.42 12.32 17.34
N ILE A 109 -0.83 11.49 16.46
CA ILE A 109 -1.55 10.50 15.66
C ILE A 109 -1.36 9.12 16.26
N THR A 110 -2.48 8.45 16.56
CA THR A 110 -2.51 7.03 16.94
C THR A 110 -2.97 6.21 15.74
N VAL A 111 -2.09 5.35 15.23
CA VAL A 111 -2.43 4.42 14.13
C VAL A 111 -2.99 3.12 14.70
N VAL A 112 -4.09 2.65 14.13
CA VAL A 112 -4.77 1.41 14.51
C VAL A 112 -4.90 0.51 13.29
N VAL A 113 -4.15 -0.60 13.26
CA VAL A 113 -4.27 -1.62 12.20
C VAL A 113 -5.44 -2.54 12.51
N THR A 114 -6.44 -2.57 11.63
CA THR A 114 -7.65 -3.37 11.85
C THR A 114 -7.62 -4.73 11.17
N GLY A 115 -6.98 -4.83 10.00
CA GLY A 115 -6.80 -6.09 9.26
C GLY A 115 -5.35 -6.27 8.84
N MET A 116 -4.87 -5.39 7.96
CA MET A 116 -3.51 -5.48 7.42
C MET A 116 -2.86 -4.10 7.30
N ALA A 117 -1.58 -4.05 7.61
CA ALA A 117 -0.69 -2.95 7.27
C ALA A 117 0.47 -3.52 6.44
N ALA A 118 0.29 -3.63 5.12
CA ALA A 118 1.28 -4.21 4.23
C ALA A 118 2.00 -3.14 3.41
N SER A 119 3.30 -3.39 3.13
CA SER A 119 4.09 -2.53 2.23
C SER A 119 4.04 -1.07 2.69
N MET A 120 3.55 -0.15 1.86
CA MET A 120 3.36 1.25 2.26
C MET A 120 2.50 1.42 3.53
N GLY A 121 1.59 0.47 3.82
CA GLY A 121 0.82 0.46 5.08
C GLY A 121 1.69 0.28 6.32
N SER A 122 2.77 -0.50 6.25
CA SER A 122 3.73 -0.64 7.35
C SER A 122 4.55 0.64 7.59
N ILE A 123 4.83 1.38 6.54
CA ILE A 123 5.46 2.70 6.62
C ILE A 123 4.53 3.70 7.31
N LEU A 124 3.23 3.72 6.94
CA LEU A 124 2.25 4.57 7.61
C LEU A 124 2.08 4.20 9.10
N LEU A 125 2.10 2.91 9.45
CA LEU A 125 2.12 2.47 10.84
C LEU A 125 3.35 3.01 11.58
N SER A 126 4.52 2.96 10.93
CA SER A 126 5.79 3.46 11.45
C SER A 126 5.81 4.99 11.59
N GLY A 127 4.90 5.70 10.93
CA GLY A 127 4.71 7.15 11.06
C GLY A 127 4.22 7.58 12.44
N ALA A 128 3.51 6.74 13.17
CA ALA A 128 3.07 7.04 14.51
C ALA A 128 4.21 6.90 15.54
N PRO A 129 4.25 7.75 16.56
CA PRO A 129 5.25 7.65 17.63
C PRO A 129 5.07 6.37 18.47
N LYS A 130 6.13 5.95 19.16
CA LYS A 130 6.07 4.81 20.10
C LYS A 130 4.97 5.02 21.15
N GLY A 131 4.23 3.94 21.45
CA GLY A 131 3.05 3.94 22.31
C GLY A 131 1.73 4.19 21.57
N ARG A 132 1.78 4.61 20.29
CA ARG A 132 0.62 4.97 19.46
C ARG A 132 0.42 4.11 18.22
N ARG A 133 1.07 2.94 18.17
CA ARG A 133 0.99 1.97 17.07
C ARG A 133 0.23 0.74 17.55
N LEU A 134 -1.07 0.71 17.25
CA LEU A 134 -2.01 -0.26 17.81
C LEU A 134 -2.43 -1.29 16.75
N LEU A 135 -2.66 -2.52 17.18
CA LEU A 135 -3.04 -3.61 16.31
C LEU A 135 -4.31 -4.31 16.83
N TYR A 136 -5.21 -4.71 15.95
CA TYR A 136 -6.26 -5.66 16.30
C TYR A 136 -5.66 -7.08 16.47
N PRO A 137 -6.30 -7.98 17.26
CA PRO A 137 -5.71 -9.28 17.59
C PRO A 137 -5.33 -10.14 16.39
N HIS A 138 -6.08 -10.04 15.29
CA HIS A 138 -5.89 -10.85 14.07
C HIS A 138 -5.24 -10.08 12.92
N SER A 139 -4.83 -8.84 13.15
CA SER A 139 -4.17 -8.05 12.12
C SER A 139 -2.79 -8.60 11.76
N ARG A 140 -2.31 -8.20 10.57
CA ARG A 140 -0.99 -8.56 10.04
C ARG A 140 -0.22 -7.30 9.66
N VAL A 141 1.09 -7.38 9.80
CA VAL A 141 2.02 -6.40 9.25
C VAL A 141 2.89 -7.14 8.23
N LEU A 142 3.08 -6.55 7.07
CA LEU A 142 3.99 -7.05 6.04
C LEU A 142 4.99 -5.96 5.69
N ILE A 143 6.27 -6.30 5.76
CA ILE A 143 7.36 -5.48 5.25
C ILE A 143 8.04 -6.20 4.08
N HIS A 144 8.42 -5.45 3.06
CA HIS A 144 9.16 -5.93 1.91
C HIS A 144 9.81 -4.76 1.15
N GLN A 145 10.77 -5.05 0.28
CA GLN A 145 11.38 -4.04 -0.57
C GLN A 145 10.38 -3.43 -1.57
N PRO A 146 10.61 -2.19 -2.04
CA PRO A 146 9.78 -1.57 -3.06
C PRO A 146 9.81 -2.39 -4.36
N LEU A 147 8.67 -2.38 -5.07
CA LEU A 147 8.49 -3.11 -6.32
C LEU A 147 8.24 -2.15 -7.47
N ILE A 148 8.84 -2.41 -8.62
CA ILE A 148 8.44 -1.81 -9.88
C ILE A 148 7.34 -2.68 -10.48
N SER A 149 6.12 -2.15 -10.54
CA SER A 149 4.98 -2.87 -11.13
C SER A 149 4.97 -2.68 -12.65
N GLY A 150 4.72 -3.78 -13.39
CA GLY A 150 4.60 -3.76 -14.84
C GLY A 150 5.91 -3.98 -15.59
N ARG A 151 5.82 -3.87 -16.94
CA ARG A 151 6.96 -4.05 -17.84
C ARG A 151 7.65 -2.70 -18.09
N MET A 152 8.91 -2.61 -17.72
CA MET A 152 9.74 -1.44 -18.06
C MET A 152 10.35 -1.63 -19.45
N VAL A 153 10.12 -0.68 -20.35
CA VAL A 153 10.68 -0.68 -21.72
C VAL A 153 11.27 0.72 -21.95
N GLY A 154 12.53 0.76 -22.32
CA GLY A 154 13.23 2.00 -22.60
C GLY A 154 14.72 1.80 -22.88
N PRO A 155 15.47 2.86 -23.20
CA PRO A 155 16.91 2.81 -23.31
C PRO A 155 17.55 2.30 -22.01
N ALA A 156 18.69 1.61 -22.13
CA ALA A 156 19.41 1.07 -20.96
C ALA A 156 19.73 2.13 -19.91
N THR A 157 20.04 3.34 -20.35
CA THR A 157 20.30 4.50 -19.47
C THR A 157 19.09 4.83 -18.59
N ASP A 158 17.89 4.86 -19.18
CA ASP A 158 16.66 5.18 -18.44
C ASP A 158 16.30 4.08 -17.42
N ILE A 159 16.50 2.82 -17.81
CA ILE A 159 16.32 1.67 -16.92
C ILE A 159 17.29 1.77 -15.74
N ASN A 160 18.55 2.14 -15.98
CA ASN A 160 19.54 2.33 -14.92
C ASN A 160 19.19 3.49 -13.99
N ILE A 161 18.69 4.61 -14.51
CA ILE A 161 18.22 5.73 -13.68
C ILE A 161 17.10 5.28 -12.75
N GLN A 162 16.10 4.54 -13.26
CA GLN A 162 14.99 4.02 -12.45
C GLN A 162 15.48 3.02 -11.39
N ALA A 163 16.42 2.14 -11.74
CA ALA A 163 17.00 1.20 -10.78
C ALA A 163 17.73 1.94 -9.64
N GLN A 164 18.53 2.95 -9.94
CA GLN A 164 19.22 3.76 -8.94
C GLN A 164 18.25 4.53 -8.04
N GLU A 165 17.15 5.06 -8.59
CA GLU A 165 16.14 5.74 -7.80
C GLU A 165 15.40 4.76 -6.87
N MET A 166 15.10 3.54 -7.35
CA MET A 166 14.49 2.51 -6.54
C MET A 166 15.38 2.09 -5.36
N GLU A 167 16.72 2.01 -5.55
CA GLU A 167 17.64 1.72 -4.46
C GLU A 167 17.67 2.83 -3.41
N LYS A 168 17.55 4.10 -3.79
CA LYS A 168 17.43 5.21 -2.84
C LYS A 168 16.14 5.11 -2.03
N ILE A 169 15.02 4.88 -2.72
CA ILE A 169 13.71 4.68 -2.07
C ILE A 169 13.78 3.49 -1.10
N ARG A 170 14.38 2.37 -1.51
CA ARG A 170 14.58 1.21 -0.64
C ARG A 170 15.35 1.57 0.63
N ALA A 171 16.45 2.29 0.48
CA ALA A 171 17.28 2.72 1.61
C ALA A 171 16.50 3.63 2.57
N GLU A 172 15.72 4.58 2.05
CA GLU A 172 14.89 5.49 2.83
C GLU A 172 13.79 4.75 3.60
N LEU A 173 13.02 3.88 2.93
CA LEU A 173 11.96 3.11 3.58
C LEU A 173 12.51 2.15 4.64
N ASN A 174 13.64 1.51 4.39
CA ASN A 174 14.30 0.63 5.35
C ASN A 174 14.82 1.41 6.57
N GLN A 175 15.32 2.63 6.38
CA GLN A 175 15.69 3.50 7.49
C GLN A 175 14.49 3.87 8.36
N ILE A 176 13.35 4.21 7.75
CA ILE A 176 12.09 4.49 8.47
C ILE A 176 11.69 3.27 9.33
N LEU A 177 11.75 2.06 8.77
CA LEU A 177 11.43 0.83 9.50
C LEU A 177 12.43 0.56 10.63
N ALA A 178 13.72 0.80 10.42
CA ALA A 178 14.76 0.65 11.43
C ALA A 178 14.55 1.61 12.62
N ASP A 179 14.32 2.89 12.32
CA ASP A 179 14.08 3.93 13.34
C ASP A 179 12.81 3.65 14.15
N ALA A 180 11.75 3.20 13.49
CA ALA A 180 10.48 2.90 14.13
C ALA A 180 10.54 1.64 15.00
N SER A 181 11.19 0.56 14.52
CA SER A 181 11.26 -0.72 15.22
C SER A 181 12.38 -0.77 16.27
N GLY A 182 13.47 -0.02 16.05
CA GLY A 182 14.69 -0.15 16.83
C GLY A 182 15.55 -1.35 16.41
N GLN A 183 15.24 -2.01 15.29
CA GLN A 183 16.07 -3.07 14.73
C GLN A 183 17.27 -2.48 13.98
N PRO A 184 18.41 -3.19 13.95
CA PRO A 184 19.54 -2.80 13.11
C PRO A 184 19.14 -2.71 11.63
N LEU A 185 19.62 -1.69 10.91
CA LEU A 185 19.33 -1.49 9.49
C LEU A 185 19.69 -2.72 8.64
N GLU A 186 20.77 -3.39 8.97
CA GLU A 186 21.19 -4.64 8.30
C GLU A 186 20.12 -5.74 8.40
N LYS A 187 19.51 -5.89 9.59
CA LYS A 187 18.40 -6.82 9.79
C LYS A 187 17.17 -6.42 8.99
N ILE A 188 16.82 -5.13 8.95
CA ILE A 188 15.72 -4.63 8.12
C ILE A 188 16.00 -4.92 6.64
N ASN A 189 17.20 -4.64 6.14
CA ASN A 189 17.61 -4.93 4.76
C ASN A 189 17.45 -6.41 4.40
N HIS A 190 17.81 -7.30 5.33
CA HIS A 190 17.64 -8.74 5.15
C HIS A 190 16.16 -9.15 5.15
N ASP A 191 15.37 -8.69 6.14
CA ASP A 191 13.98 -9.12 6.34
C ASP A 191 13.05 -8.54 5.26
N THR A 192 13.37 -7.36 4.71
CA THR A 192 12.60 -6.73 3.62
C THR A 192 12.98 -7.21 2.23
N ASP A 193 14.00 -8.06 2.07
CA ASP A 193 14.40 -8.55 0.74
C ASP A 193 13.28 -9.34 0.05
N ARG A 194 12.44 -10.00 0.83
CA ARG A 194 11.21 -10.67 0.40
C ARG A 194 10.08 -10.35 1.36
N ASP A 195 8.87 -10.85 1.04
CA ASP A 195 7.69 -10.70 1.89
C ASP A 195 7.95 -11.26 3.29
N PHE A 196 7.92 -10.39 4.28
CA PHE A 196 8.09 -10.73 5.68
C PHE A 196 6.81 -10.41 6.46
N TYR A 197 6.02 -11.45 6.71
CA TYR A 197 4.73 -11.35 7.40
C TYR A 197 4.90 -11.47 8.91
N LEU A 198 4.24 -10.58 9.63
CA LEU A 198 4.19 -10.56 11.09
C LEU A 198 2.74 -10.62 11.58
N THR A 199 2.45 -11.51 12.51
CA THR A 199 1.23 -11.46 13.32
C THR A 199 1.26 -10.24 14.24
N ALA A 200 0.13 -9.89 14.85
CA ALA A 200 0.09 -8.78 15.80
C ALA A 200 1.12 -8.92 16.94
N LYS A 201 1.30 -10.13 17.48
CA LYS A 201 2.28 -10.39 18.54
C LYS A 201 3.73 -10.28 18.03
N GLU A 202 4.01 -10.81 16.86
CA GLU A 202 5.33 -10.73 16.24
C GLU A 202 5.70 -9.29 15.86
N ALA A 203 4.74 -8.49 15.36
CA ALA A 203 4.97 -7.07 15.05
C ALA A 203 5.33 -6.25 16.31
N ILE A 204 4.71 -6.57 17.46
CA ILE A 204 5.08 -5.96 18.74
C ILE A 204 6.48 -6.42 19.16
N ALA A 205 6.77 -7.71 19.11
CA ALA A 205 8.10 -8.24 19.46
C ALA A 205 9.20 -7.71 18.53
N TYR A 206 8.88 -7.47 17.26
CA TYR A 206 9.77 -6.88 16.28
C TYR A 206 10.02 -5.37 16.52
N GLY A 207 9.07 -4.67 17.18
CA GLY A 207 9.15 -3.25 17.50
C GLY A 207 8.40 -2.34 16.53
N LEU A 208 7.66 -2.90 15.55
CA LEU A 208 6.84 -2.13 14.60
C LEU A 208 5.49 -1.70 15.17
N ALA A 209 5.05 -2.31 16.27
CA ALA A 209 3.83 -1.94 16.96
C ALA A 209 4.05 -1.94 18.48
N ASP A 210 3.08 -1.42 19.24
CA ASP A 210 3.25 -1.22 20.68
C ASP A 210 2.32 -2.10 21.51
N ARG A 211 1.07 -2.30 21.05
CA ARG A 211 0.10 -3.12 21.79
C ARG A 211 -1.07 -3.61 20.93
N ILE A 212 -1.70 -4.68 21.36
CA ILE A 212 -2.97 -5.15 20.80
C ILE A 212 -4.11 -4.39 21.48
N VAL A 213 -5.10 -3.96 20.68
CA VAL A 213 -6.32 -3.32 21.17
C VAL A 213 -7.26 -4.40 21.70
N ASP A 214 -7.72 -4.25 22.92
CA ASP A 214 -8.67 -5.14 23.59
C ASP A 214 -10.10 -4.56 23.67
N LYS A 215 -10.24 -3.24 23.49
CA LYS A 215 -11.52 -2.52 23.46
C LYS A 215 -11.42 -1.34 22.49
N VAL A 216 -12.54 -0.98 21.84
CA VAL A 216 -12.68 0.12 20.88
C VAL A 216 -13.57 1.22 21.46
#